data_b0d703d6d604d2bb9c5d5fa7203a9504
#
_entry.id   b0d703d6d604d2bb9c5d5fa7203a9504
#
_cell.length_a   1.000
_cell.length_b   1.000
_cell.length_c   1.000
_cell.angle_alpha   90.00
_cell.angle_beta   90.00
_cell.angle_gamma   90.00
#
_symmetry.space_group_name_H-M   'P 1'
#
loop_
_entity.id
_entity.type
_entity.pdbx_description
1 polymer ?
#
loop_
_entity_poly.entity_id
_entity_poly.type
_entity_poly.pdbx_seq_one_letter_code
_entity_poly.pdbx_strand_id
1 'polypeptide(L)'
;GKRSVIFHRWGGLGSHRYQIGFSGDANISYEALGFEPYFTATASNVGYGYWGHDLGGHMFSNEQLVNNPNLVLRWIQFGVFTPIFRTHATNDSRIERRIWKFDNFPTILEAVRLRYSLFPYIYTMARKTYDTGISICRPLYYEYPDVEEAYTYDNEYFFGDDILVAPITEAPKEGATKTQKTIWFPEGKWWSVSTNELIEGPCKKTMQFTDAQIPYFFRQGAIIPYNPATVMNVTERPDKLILNVVAGSNGEGSIYEDDGDNADYVSNSAVTTLTQTVSGNEATVTVSARNGFAVKAPQKRAYEVRVCNSRKPLSVSVDGKQTPFTFDAATKTTTIEVATDDCSKARVIKVSFDSATAVDNISSNSSKVGYNAATKCLVGSFANTCKDVSMLVSNGMGKTMLSGTYHNVSGFSADMSMLQPQLYISKVMADGETFVTKFVKE
;
A
#
# COMPACT_ATOMS: atom_id res chain seq x y z
N GLY A 1 35.06 1.37 -10.59
CA GLY A 1 35.28 0.55 -9.38
C GLY A 1 33.97 0.04 -8.81
N LYS A 2 34.03 -0.89 -7.84
CA LYS A 2 32.84 -1.36 -7.13
C LYS A 2 32.33 -0.32 -6.14
N ARG A 3 31.04 -0.36 -5.80
CA ARG A 3 30.47 0.44 -4.72
C ARG A 3 31.04 -0.02 -3.38
N SER A 4 31.48 0.91 -2.57
CA SER A 4 31.86 0.63 -1.19
C SER A 4 30.60 0.45 -0.34
N VAL A 5 30.68 -0.40 0.70
CA VAL A 5 29.63 -0.60 1.67
C VAL A 5 30.23 -0.49 3.07
N ILE A 6 29.67 0.40 3.87
CA ILE A 6 29.97 0.52 5.30
C ILE A 6 28.69 0.19 6.06
N PHE A 7 28.76 -0.85 6.88
CA PHE A 7 27.69 -1.25 7.78
C PHE A 7 28.16 -1.00 9.22
N HIS A 8 27.50 -0.10 9.92
CA HIS A 8 27.89 0.34 11.23
C HIS A 8 26.74 0.37 12.21
N ARG A 9 27.05 0.42 13.49
CA ARG A 9 26.08 0.29 14.55
C ARG A 9 25.95 1.60 15.33
N TRP A 10 26.82 2.07 16.01
CA TRP A 10 26.74 3.24 16.88
C TRP A 10 27.02 4.51 16.07
N GLY A 11 26.24 5.53 16.34
CA GLY A 11 26.46 6.77 15.66
C GLY A 11 25.80 7.96 16.35
N GLY A 12 26.15 9.14 15.90
CA GLY A 12 25.52 10.40 16.26
C GLY A 12 25.19 11.20 15.01
N LEU A 13 24.95 12.47 15.17
CA LEU A 13 24.74 13.39 14.06
C LEU A 13 25.93 13.34 13.10
N GLY A 14 25.64 13.14 11.81
CA GLY A 14 26.67 12.98 10.76
C GLY A 14 26.98 11.52 10.39
N SER A 15 26.60 10.54 11.19
CA SER A 15 26.84 9.11 10.88
C SER A 15 26.09 8.63 9.65
N HIS A 16 25.00 9.29 9.26
CA HIS A 16 24.25 9.02 8.02
C HIS A 16 25.11 9.16 6.74
N ARG A 17 26.29 9.77 6.82
CA ARG A 17 27.27 9.82 5.72
C ARG A 17 27.87 8.46 5.39
N TYR A 18 27.75 7.49 6.30
CA TYR A 18 28.15 6.10 6.10
C TYR A 18 26.90 5.28 5.79
N GLN A 19 26.93 4.48 4.74
CA GLN A 19 25.73 4.05 4.03
C GLN A 19 24.68 3.34 4.88
N ILE A 20 25.07 2.42 5.76
CA ILE A 20 24.11 1.53 6.41
C ILE A 20 24.30 1.55 7.92
N GLY A 21 23.27 2.02 8.64
CA GLY A 21 23.15 1.84 10.08
C GLY A 21 22.19 0.71 10.45
N PHE A 22 22.24 0.25 11.69
CA PHE A 22 21.27 -0.72 12.22
C PHE A 22 21.03 -0.54 13.72
N SER A 23 19.92 -1.10 14.21
CA SER A 23 19.45 -0.92 15.59
C SER A 23 20.36 -1.54 16.67
N GLY A 24 21.27 -2.41 16.30
CA GLY A 24 22.17 -3.08 17.26
C GLY A 24 21.56 -4.37 17.84
N ASP A 25 21.99 -4.71 19.05
CA ASP A 25 21.70 -5.98 19.71
C ASP A 25 20.34 -5.97 20.40
N ALA A 26 19.26 -5.98 19.64
CA ALA A 26 17.90 -6.06 20.17
C ALA A 26 17.64 -7.40 20.87
N ASN A 27 16.84 -7.38 21.96
CA ASN A 27 16.42 -8.60 22.62
C ASN A 27 15.49 -9.45 21.71
N ILE A 28 15.54 -10.78 21.89
CA ILE A 28 14.61 -11.69 21.22
C ILE A 28 13.26 -11.61 21.95
N SER A 29 12.43 -10.63 21.60
CA SER A 29 11.14 -10.43 22.25
C SER A 29 10.16 -9.68 21.35
N TYR A 30 8.87 -9.76 21.64
CA TYR A 30 7.83 -8.96 20.99
C TYR A 30 7.94 -7.47 21.39
N GLU A 31 8.42 -7.16 22.59
CA GLU A 31 8.65 -5.79 23.02
C GLU A 31 9.71 -5.10 22.18
N ALA A 32 10.85 -5.76 21.93
CA ALA A 32 11.87 -5.25 21.04
C ALA A 32 11.34 -5.08 19.60
N LEU A 33 10.64 -6.10 19.07
CA LEU A 33 10.00 -5.99 17.76
C LEU A 33 8.99 -4.83 17.72
N GLY A 34 8.26 -4.58 18.81
CA GLY A 34 7.30 -3.48 18.91
C GLY A 34 7.91 -2.10 18.78
N PHE A 35 9.16 -1.94 19.23
CA PHE A 35 9.90 -0.69 19.15
C PHE A 35 10.53 -0.44 17.77
N GLU A 36 10.88 -1.47 17.04
CA GLU A 36 11.66 -1.36 15.80
C GLU A 36 11.00 -0.58 14.66
N PRO A 37 9.66 -0.63 14.42
CA PRO A 37 9.02 0.21 13.42
C PRO A 37 9.20 1.70 13.71
N TYR A 38 9.00 2.13 14.96
CA TYR A 38 9.25 3.49 15.39
C TYR A 38 10.71 3.89 15.19
N PHE A 39 11.65 3.05 15.62
CA PHE A 39 13.09 3.32 15.48
C PHE A 39 13.51 3.40 14.00
N THR A 40 12.98 2.51 13.15
CA THR A 40 13.22 2.52 11.70
C THR A 40 12.74 3.81 11.05
N ALA A 41 11.52 4.20 11.34
CA ALA A 41 10.93 5.40 10.75
C ALA A 41 11.66 6.67 11.23
N THR A 42 11.93 6.78 12.54
CA THR A 42 12.56 7.98 13.12
C THR A 42 14.06 8.10 12.84
N ALA A 43 14.75 7.02 12.44
CA ALA A 43 16.12 7.10 11.94
C ALA A 43 16.24 8.06 10.74
N SER A 44 15.16 8.24 9.98
CA SER A 44 15.06 9.21 8.88
C SER A 44 15.26 10.66 9.34
N ASN A 45 14.88 11.01 10.57
CA ASN A 45 15.00 12.38 11.12
C ASN A 45 16.46 12.86 11.23
N VAL A 46 17.39 11.92 11.26
CA VAL A 46 18.83 12.21 11.27
C VAL A 46 19.52 11.76 9.97
N GLY A 47 18.75 11.54 8.91
CA GLY A 47 19.24 11.32 7.55
C GLY A 47 19.63 9.88 7.22
N TYR A 48 19.27 8.88 8.04
CA TYR A 48 19.51 7.49 7.69
C TYR A 48 18.53 7.00 6.60
N GLY A 49 19.02 6.92 5.37
CA GLY A 49 18.25 6.37 4.24
C GLY A 49 18.23 4.84 4.20
N TYR A 50 19.27 4.21 4.72
CA TYR A 50 19.43 2.74 4.77
C TYR A 50 19.60 2.31 6.21
N TRP A 51 18.56 1.67 6.75
CA TRP A 51 18.50 1.24 8.13
C TRP A 51 18.07 -0.22 8.20
N GLY A 52 18.61 -0.97 9.13
CA GLY A 52 18.32 -2.38 9.26
C GLY A 52 18.30 -2.85 10.71
N HIS A 53 18.04 -4.15 10.85
CA HIS A 53 17.91 -4.83 12.13
C HIS A 53 18.54 -6.21 12.09
N ASP A 54 18.77 -6.77 13.27
CA ASP A 54 19.03 -8.18 13.44
C ASP A 54 17.68 -8.91 13.48
N LEU A 55 17.17 -9.30 12.29
CA LEU A 55 15.85 -9.92 12.18
C LEU A 55 15.79 -11.23 12.97
N GLY A 56 14.81 -11.32 13.85
CA GLY A 56 14.66 -12.39 14.84
C GLY A 56 15.14 -12.01 16.24
N GLY A 57 15.79 -10.85 16.39
CA GLY A 57 16.44 -10.38 17.62
C GLY A 57 17.83 -11.01 17.81
N HIS A 58 18.71 -10.30 18.49
CA HIS A 58 20.12 -10.66 18.67
C HIS A 58 20.41 -11.33 20.00
N MET A 59 19.94 -10.72 21.10
CA MET A 59 20.28 -11.14 22.45
C MET A 59 19.25 -12.13 23.00
N PHE A 60 19.75 -13.19 23.60
CA PHE A 60 18.90 -14.14 24.33
C PHE A 60 18.12 -13.41 25.46
N SER A 61 16.81 -13.58 25.49
CA SER A 61 15.94 -13.00 26.51
C SER A 61 15.31 -14.07 27.41
N ASN A 62 14.66 -15.08 26.82
CA ASN A 62 14.09 -16.20 27.56
C ASN A 62 13.95 -17.46 26.67
N GLU A 63 13.82 -18.62 27.31
CA GLU A 63 13.73 -19.93 26.67
C GLU A 63 12.49 -20.10 25.76
N GLN A 64 11.37 -19.43 26.08
CA GLN A 64 10.12 -19.57 25.36
C GLN A 64 10.12 -18.79 24.04
N LEU A 65 10.88 -17.71 23.98
CA LEU A 65 10.92 -16.80 22.83
C LEU A 65 12.10 -17.03 21.90
N VAL A 66 13.18 -17.63 22.38
CA VAL A 66 14.46 -17.72 21.65
C VAL A 66 14.33 -18.29 20.24
N ASN A 67 13.45 -19.26 20.03
CA ASN A 67 13.13 -19.86 18.75
C ASN A 67 11.61 -19.93 18.51
N ASN A 68 10.85 -18.97 19.05
CA ASN A 68 9.42 -18.93 18.82
C ASN A 68 9.12 -18.70 17.34
N PRO A 69 8.43 -19.64 16.63
CA PRO A 69 8.23 -19.56 15.20
C PRO A 69 7.41 -18.34 14.78
N ASN A 70 6.41 -17.93 15.59
CA ASN A 70 5.60 -16.75 15.29
C ASN A 70 6.41 -15.47 15.44
N LEU A 71 7.20 -15.32 16.51
CA LEU A 71 8.06 -14.16 16.70
C LEU A 71 9.06 -14.01 15.55
N VAL A 72 9.73 -15.09 15.16
CA VAL A 72 10.67 -15.07 14.03
C VAL A 72 9.94 -14.68 12.73
N LEU A 73 8.76 -15.25 12.48
CA LEU A 73 7.95 -14.89 11.32
C LEU A 73 7.61 -13.39 11.31
N ARG A 74 7.16 -12.82 12.44
CA ARG A 74 6.81 -11.39 12.51
C ARG A 74 8.02 -10.48 12.30
N TRP A 75 9.18 -10.86 12.80
CA TRP A 75 10.44 -10.17 12.50
C TRP A 75 10.77 -10.19 11.00
N ILE A 76 10.64 -11.35 10.35
CA ILE A 76 10.88 -11.47 8.91
C ILE A 76 9.87 -10.64 8.12
N GLN A 77 8.59 -10.69 8.48
CA GLN A 77 7.53 -9.91 7.81
C GLN A 77 7.77 -8.39 7.95
N PHE A 78 8.17 -7.92 9.13
CA PHE A 78 8.62 -6.54 9.31
C PHE A 78 9.83 -6.23 8.42
N GLY A 79 10.83 -7.11 8.41
CA GLY A 79 12.04 -6.95 7.60
C GLY A 79 11.79 -6.81 6.10
N VAL A 80 10.69 -7.37 5.57
CA VAL A 80 10.31 -7.20 4.15
C VAL A 80 10.22 -5.72 3.77
N PHE A 81 9.74 -4.89 4.68
CA PHE A 81 9.52 -3.46 4.49
C PHE A 81 10.56 -2.61 5.24
N THR A 82 11.80 -3.07 5.29
CA THR A 82 12.95 -2.30 5.77
C THR A 82 13.99 -2.18 4.66
N PRO A 83 14.86 -1.15 4.64
CA PRO A 83 15.88 -1.02 3.60
C PRO A 83 16.85 -2.20 3.57
N ILE A 84 17.26 -2.72 4.73
CA ILE A 84 18.19 -3.84 4.86
C ILE A 84 17.45 -5.05 5.45
N PHE A 85 17.54 -6.18 4.76
CA PHE A 85 16.92 -7.45 5.13
C PHE A 85 17.99 -8.48 5.50
N ARG A 86 18.13 -8.78 6.79
CA ARG A 86 19.21 -9.61 7.30
C ARG A 86 18.82 -10.31 8.60
N THR A 87 18.93 -11.62 8.68
CA THR A 87 18.87 -12.36 9.94
C THR A 87 20.20 -12.32 10.65
N HIS A 88 20.23 -12.17 11.96
CA HIS A 88 21.43 -12.21 12.76
C HIS A 88 21.13 -12.51 14.23
N ALA A 89 22.12 -13.05 14.95
CA ALA A 89 22.05 -13.28 16.38
C ALA A 89 23.46 -13.33 16.98
N THR A 90 23.54 -13.27 18.31
CA THR A 90 24.77 -13.53 19.06
C THR A 90 25.25 -14.99 18.86
N ASN A 91 26.50 -15.25 19.19
CA ASN A 91 27.09 -16.59 19.13
C ASN A 91 26.62 -17.45 20.34
N ASP A 92 25.33 -17.79 20.33
CA ASP A 92 24.71 -18.67 21.31
C ASP A 92 24.07 -19.85 20.55
N SER A 93 24.54 -21.07 20.84
CA SER A 93 24.09 -22.29 20.17
C SER A 93 22.58 -22.61 20.36
N ARG A 94 21.92 -21.96 21.31
CA ARG A 94 20.48 -22.10 21.54
C ARG A 94 19.65 -21.32 20.54
N ILE A 95 20.25 -20.34 19.84
CA ILE A 95 19.53 -19.44 18.94
C ILE A 95 19.59 -19.97 17.49
N GLU A 96 18.43 -20.29 16.92
CA GLU A 96 18.29 -20.65 15.50
C GLU A 96 17.93 -19.41 14.67
N ARG A 97 18.64 -19.19 13.56
CA ARG A 97 18.37 -18.12 12.58
C ARG A 97 18.32 -18.60 11.14
N ARG A 98 18.50 -19.91 10.94
CA ARG A 98 18.28 -20.55 9.64
C ARG A 98 16.79 -20.75 9.44
N ILE A 99 16.16 -19.82 8.71
CA ILE A 99 14.70 -19.73 8.56
C ILE A 99 14.06 -21.05 8.08
N TRP A 100 14.81 -21.89 7.35
CA TRP A 100 14.35 -23.21 6.88
C TRP A 100 14.32 -24.29 7.97
N LYS A 101 14.70 -23.97 9.19
CA LYS A 101 14.60 -24.86 10.35
C LYS A 101 13.32 -24.69 11.17
N PHE A 102 12.52 -23.69 10.86
CA PHE A 102 11.27 -23.43 11.56
C PHE A 102 10.10 -24.16 10.89
N ASP A 103 9.18 -24.69 11.70
CA ASP A 103 8.02 -25.45 11.20
C ASP A 103 7.10 -24.60 10.30
N ASN A 104 7.05 -23.28 10.51
CA ASN A 104 6.32 -22.33 9.68
C ASN A 104 7.16 -21.78 8.50
N PHE A 105 8.23 -22.46 8.11
CA PHE A 105 9.09 -22.05 6.99
C PHE A 105 8.32 -21.74 5.69
N PRO A 106 7.29 -22.48 5.28
CA PRO A 106 6.53 -22.13 4.07
C PRO A 106 5.98 -20.67 4.12
N THR A 107 5.47 -20.25 5.27
CA THR A 107 4.97 -18.88 5.47
C THR A 107 6.10 -17.84 5.49
N ILE A 108 7.22 -18.17 6.12
CA ILE A 108 8.42 -17.33 6.11
C ILE A 108 8.95 -17.17 4.67
N LEU A 109 8.96 -18.25 3.89
CA LEU A 109 9.43 -18.23 2.50
C LEU A 109 8.59 -17.29 1.63
N GLU A 110 7.27 -17.25 1.81
CA GLU A 110 6.42 -16.30 1.08
C GLU A 110 6.75 -14.84 1.42
N ALA A 111 7.06 -14.52 2.68
CA ALA A 111 7.54 -13.20 3.07
C ALA A 111 8.88 -12.85 2.38
N VAL A 112 9.82 -13.81 2.35
CA VAL A 112 11.10 -13.63 1.63
C VAL A 112 10.87 -13.42 0.14
N ARG A 113 9.99 -14.20 -0.49
CA ARG A 113 9.63 -14.05 -1.92
C ARG A 113 9.01 -12.68 -2.21
N LEU A 114 8.15 -12.19 -1.31
CA LEU A 114 7.60 -10.83 -1.43
C LEU A 114 8.71 -9.78 -1.42
N ARG A 115 9.73 -9.92 -0.56
CA ARG A 115 10.91 -9.03 -0.56
C ARG A 115 11.61 -9.01 -1.91
N TYR A 116 11.84 -10.18 -2.52
CA TYR A 116 12.46 -10.26 -3.85
C TYR A 116 11.57 -9.70 -4.95
N SER A 117 10.26 -9.89 -4.85
CA SER A 117 9.30 -9.29 -5.79
C SER A 117 9.31 -7.76 -5.71
N LEU A 118 9.39 -7.19 -4.52
CA LEU A 118 9.45 -5.74 -4.29
C LEU A 118 10.76 -5.08 -4.74
N PHE A 119 11.78 -5.85 -5.13
CA PHE A 119 13.11 -5.30 -5.39
C PHE A 119 13.15 -4.13 -6.39
N PRO A 120 12.42 -4.13 -7.54
CA PRO A 120 12.43 -2.98 -8.46
C PRO A 120 11.92 -1.70 -7.79
N TYR A 121 10.88 -1.79 -6.96
CA TYR A 121 10.37 -0.68 -6.19
C TYR A 121 11.38 -0.19 -5.14
N ILE A 122 11.93 -1.12 -4.36
CA ILE A 122 12.93 -0.81 -3.31
C ILE A 122 14.16 -0.14 -3.92
N TYR A 123 14.66 -0.66 -5.05
CA TYR A 123 15.84 -0.11 -5.72
C TYR A 123 15.59 1.29 -6.26
N THR A 124 14.39 1.54 -6.79
CA THR A 124 13.96 2.87 -7.23
C THR A 124 13.86 3.85 -6.06
N MET A 125 13.29 3.42 -4.93
CA MET A 125 13.21 4.26 -3.72
C MET A 125 14.60 4.50 -3.11
N ALA A 126 15.52 3.53 -3.19
CA ALA A 126 16.90 3.71 -2.81
C ALA A 126 17.62 4.77 -3.66
N ARG A 127 17.37 4.80 -4.96
CA ARG A 127 17.87 5.86 -5.84
C ARG A 127 17.27 7.21 -5.46
N LYS A 128 15.98 7.28 -5.19
CA LYS A 128 15.32 8.50 -4.73
C LYS A 128 15.93 8.99 -3.41
N THR A 129 16.22 8.10 -2.47
CA THR A 129 16.93 8.44 -1.23
C THR A 129 18.30 9.07 -1.50
N TYR A 130 19.06 8.50 -2.44
CA TYR A 130 20.36 9.07 -2.85
C TYR A 130 20.21 10.47 -3.43
N ASP A 131 19.23 10.70 -4.28
CA ASP A 131 19.04 11.97 -4.98
C ASP A 131 18.46 13.08 -4.08
N THR A 132 17.63 12.72 -3.08
CA THR A 132 16.85 13.70 -2.30
C THR A 132 17.18 13.74 -0.82
N GLY A 133 17.86 12.72 -0.29
CA GLY A 133 18.09 12.54 1.14
C GLY A 133 16.84 12.01 1.90
N ILE A 134 15.72 11.79 1.23
CA ILE A 134 14.49 11.28 1.85
C ILE A 134 14.60 9.76 2.01
N SER A 135 14.48 9.27 3.24
CA SER A 135 14.58 7.83 3.56
C SER A 135 13.47 7.00 2.92
N ILE A 136 13.77 5.72 2.68
CA ILE A 136 12.77 4.74 2.21
C ILE A 136 11.68 4.55 3.28
N CYS A 137 12.05 4.39 4.56
CA CYS A 137 11.10 4.35 5.67
C CYS A 137 10.93 5.74 6.26
N ARG A 138 9.69 6.21 6.34
CA ARG A 138 9.36 7.56 6.81
C ARG A 138 8.23 7.51 7.83
N PRO A 139 8.33 8.25 8.94
CA PRO A 139 7.20 8.39 9.85
C PRO A 139 6.04 9.12 9.16
N LEU A 140 4.81 8.85 9.61
CA LEU A 140 3.60 9.38 8.98
C LEU A 140 3.53 10.90 9.02
N TYR A 141 4.14 11.54 10.02
CA TYR A 141 4.15 13.01 10.16
C TYR A 141 4.99 13.74 9.10
N TYR A 142 5.75 13.04 8.25
CA TYR A 142 6.38 13.69 7.10
C TYR A 142 5.36 14.18 6.07
N GLU A 143 4.25 13.47 5.93
CA GLU A 143 3.15 13.86 5.03
C GLU A 143 1.97 14.52 5.78
N TYR A 144 1.81 14.19 7.09
CA TYR A 144 0.68 14.66 7.92
C TYR A 144 1.18 15.32 9.21
N PRO A 145 1.98 16.42 9.13
CA PRO A 145 2.62 17.03 10.29
C PRO A 145 1.66 17.65 11.30
N ASP A 146 0.46 18.03 10.87
CA ASP A 146 -0.55 18.70 11.70
C ASP A 146 -1.60 17.72 12.26
N VAL A 147 -1.41 16.40 12.09
CA VAL A 147 -2.34 15.36 12.52
C VAL A 147 -1.76 14.58 13.69
N GLU A 148 -2.45 14.55 14.83
CA GLU A 148 -1.98 13.88 16.05
C GLU A 148 -1.77 12.36 15.86
N GLU A 149 -2.64 11.72 15.08
CA GLU A 149 -2.52 10.31 14.78
C GLU A 149 -1.21 9.94 14.07
N ALA A 150 -0.65 10.85 13.28
CA ALA A 150 0.62 10.63 12.61
C ALA A 150 1.81 10.51 13.58
N TYR A 151 1.64 10.95 14.83
CA TYR A 151 2.63 10.82 15.91
C TYR A 151 2.30 9.70 16.89
N THR A 152 1.00 9.38 17.08
CA THR A 152 0.55 8.38 18.05
C THR A 152 0.48 6.96 17.50
N TYR A 153 0.35 6.81 16.18
CA TYR A 153 0.48 5.52 15.48
C TYR A 153 1.91 5.33 15.00
N ASP A 154 2.87 5.45 15.89
CA ASP A 154 4.30 5.47 15.63
C ASP A 154 4.89 4.10 15.22
N ASN A 155 4.13 3.03 15.34
CA ASN A 155 4.45 1.70 14.84
C ASN A 155 3.94 1.45 13.39
N GLU A 156 3.53 2.50 12.70
CA GLU A 156 3.17 2.53 11.29
C GLU A 156 4.08 3.52 10.56
N TYR A 157 4.36 3.24 9.28
CA TYR A 157 5.26 4.09 8.52
C TYR A 157 5.03 3.96 7.01
N PHE A 158 5.50 4.95 6.25
CA PHE A 158 5.58 4.84 4.79
C PHE A 158 6.85 4.12 4.38
N PHE A 159 6.69 3.15 3.48
CA PHE A 159 7.79 2.48 2.80
C PHE A 159 7.82 2.92 1.33
N GLY A 160 8.72 3.82 1.01
CA GLY A 160 8.70 4.57 -0.24
C GLY A 160 7.49 5.51 -0.30
N ASP A 161 7.03 5.86 -1.50
CA ASP A 161 6.01 6.90 -1.69
C ASP A 161 4.57 6.40 -1.50
N ASP A 162 4.33 5.12 -1.81
CA ASP A 162 2.99 4.62 -2.04
C ASP A 162 2.58 3.42 -1.18
N ILE A 163 3.41 3.02 -0.23
CA ILE A 163 3.13 1.87 0.63
C ILE A 163 3.04 2.32 2.09
N LEU A 164 1.86 2.19 2.70
CA LEU A 164 1.67 2.26 4.15
C LEU A 164 1.90 0.87 4.74
N VAL A 165 2.72 0.78 5.77
CA VAL A 165 3.06 -0.48 6.45
C VAL A 165 2.69 -0.39 7.93
N ALA A 166 1.96 -1.39 8.43
CA ALA A 166 1.55 -1.48 9.82
C ALA A 166 1.92 -2.86 10.40
N PRO A 167 3.19 -3.13 10.73
CA PRO A 167 3.67 -4.45 11.11
C PRO A 167 2.93 -5.01 12.32
N ILE A 168 2.70 -6.33 12.33
CA ILE A 168 2.22 -7.03 13.52
C ILE A 168 3.42 -7.27 14.44
N THR A 169 3.39 -6.68 15.61
CA THR A 169 4.51 -6.69 16.58
C THR A 169 4.14 -7.33 17.91
N GLU A 170 2.95 -7.92 17.99
CA GLU A 170 2.43 -8.56 19.19
C GLU A 170 2.19 -10.05 18.95
N ALA A 171 2.27 -10.83 20.02
CA ALA A 171 1.90 -12.23 19.99
C ALA A 171 0.39 -12.39 19.69
N PRO A 172 -0.02 -13.45 18.98
CA PRO A 172 -1.44 -13.80 18.91
C PRO A 172 -1.96 -14.12 20.31
N LYS A 173 -3.23 -13.81 20.57
CA LYS A 173 -3.91 -14.25 21.81
C LYS A 173 -3.92 -15.78 21.86
N GLU A 174 -3.90 -16.33 23.06
CA GLU A 174 -3.94 -17.79 23.25
C GLU A 174 -5.11 -18.43 22.51
N GLY A 175 -4.83 -19.46 21.71
CA GLY A 175 -5.81 -20.15 20.86
C GLY A 175 -6.29 -19.39 19.64
N ALA A 176 -5.83 -18.16 19.40
CA ALA A 176 -6.23 -17.39 18.22
C ALA A 176 -5.42 -17.79 16.97
N THR A 177 -6.13 -17.92 15.85
CA THR A 177 -5.54 -18.17 14.51
C THR A 177 -5.27 -16.88 13.73
N LYS A 178 -5.64 -15.73 14.31
CA LYS A 178 -5.43 -14.39 13.73
C LYS A 178 -4.97 -13.42 14.81
N THR A 179 -4.12 -12.50 14.42
CA THR A 179 -3.70 -11.38 15.26
C THR A 179 -4.49 -10.13 14.88
N GLN A 180 -5.01 -9.42 15.86
CA GLN A 180 -5.74 -8.18 15.68
C GLN A 180 -4.77 -7.00 15.70
N LYS A 181 -4.96 -6.03 14.79
CA LYS A 181 -4.25 -4.75 14.79
C LYS A 181 -5.20 -3.61 14.45
N THR A 182 -5.14 -2.54 15.22
CA THR A 182 -5.79 -1.27 14.89
C THR A 182 -4.80 -0.43 14.09
N ILE A 183 -5.24 0.06 12.94
CA ILE A 183 -4.42 0.80 11.96
C ILE A 183 -5.08 2.15 11.74
N TRP A 184 -4.28 3.20 11.73
CA TRP A 184 -4.72 4.51 11.28
C TRP A 184 -4.42 4.68 9.80
N PHE A 185 -5.45 4.92 9.02
CA PHE A 185 -5.33 5.25 7.61
C PHE A 185 -5.38 6.76 7.47
N PRO A 186 -4.33 7.40 6.96
CA PRO A 186 -4.34 8.83 6.66
C PRO A 186 -5.35 9.18 5.57
N GLU A 187 -5.58 10.48 5.36
CA GLU A 187 -6.40 10.99 4.26
C GLU A 187 -6.01 10.35 2.93
N GLY A 188 -7.01 10.01 2.12
CA GLY A 188 -6.86 9.29 0.86
C GLY A 188 -7.49 7.91 0.89
N LYS A 189 -7.17 7.10 -0.12
CA LYS A 189 -7.71 5.73 -0.24
C LYS A 189 -6.56 4.73 -0.34
N TRP A 190 -6.69 3.64 0.41
CA TRP A 190 -5.64 2.66 0.64
C TRP A 190 -6.13 1.26 0.27
N TRP A 191 -5.46 0.63 -0.66
CA TRP A 191 -5.75 -0.74 -1.08
C TRP A 191 -5.02 -1.75 -0.18
N SER A 192 -5.79 -2.53 0.58
CA SER A 192 -5.25 -3.65 1.35
C SER A 192 -4.88 -4.81 0.44
N VAL A 193 -3.61 -5.09 0.30
CA VAL A 193 -3.13 -6.22 -0.52
C VAL A 193 -3.52 -7.57 0.10
N SER A 194 -3.61 -7.63 1.44
CA SER A 194 -3.92 -8.87 2.16
C SER A 194 -5.41 -9.23 2.17
N THR A 195 -6.30 -8.24 2.05
CA THR A 195 -7.76 -8.44 2.16
C THR A 195 -8.56 -8.03 0.93
N ASN A 196 -7.89 -7.47 -0.09
CA ASN A 196 -8.52 -6.97 -1.33
C ASN A 196 -9.65 -5.96 -1.05
N GLU A 197 -9.41 -5.06 -0.10
CA GLU A 197 -10.34 -4.02 0.32
C GLU A 197 -9.74 -2.63 0.09
N LEU A 198 -10.54 -1.70 -0.45
CA LEU A 198 -10.19 -0.29 -0.50
C LEU A 198 -10.72 0.40 0.75
N ILE A 199 -9.82 1.02 1.51
CA ILE A 199 -10.12 1.69 2.77
C ILE A 199 -9.97 3.18 2.55
N GLU A 200 -10.98 3.96 2.92
CA GLU A 200 -10.98 5.42 2.82
C GLU A 200 -10.63 6.04 4.17
N GLY A 201 -9.54 6.82 4.19
CA GLY A 201 -9.11 7.63 5.32
C GLY A 201 -9.59 9.08 5.24
N PRO A 202 -9.46 9.87 6.34
CA PRO A 202 -8.83 9.45 7.59
C PRO A 202 -9.74 8.57 8.44
N CYS A 203 -9.24 7.41 8.87
CA CYS A 203 -10.00 6.53 9.76
C CYS A 203 -9.09 5.62 10.59
N LYS A 204 -9.62 5.14 11.72
CA LYS A 204 -9.01 4.08 12.53
C LYS A 204 -9.80 2.79 12.27
N LYS A 205 -9.11 1.74 11.83
CA LYS A 205 -9.75 0.46 11.54
C LYS A 205 -9.05 -0.69 12.22
N THR A 206 -9.80 -1.47 12.98
CA THR A 206 -9.30 -2.71 13.58
C THR A 206 -9.49 -3.85 12.60
N MET A 207 -8.40 -4.51 12.22
CA MET A 207 -8.37 -5.61 11.26
C MET A 207 -7.77 -6.87 11.90
N GLN A 208 -8.03 -8.02 11.31
CA GLN A 208 -7.50 -9.30 11.75
C GLN A 208 -6.70 -9.96 10.62
N PHE A 209 -5.52 -10.45 10.97
CA PHE A 209 -4.56 -11.02 10.03
C PHE A 209 -4.12 -12.41 10.47
N THR A 210 -4.11 -13.35 9.54
CA THR A 210 -3.47 -14.66 9.73
C THR A 210 -1.94 -14.53 9.73
N ASP A 211 -1.23 -15.59 10.06
CA ASP A 211 0.23 -15.58 10.00
C ASP A 211 0.78 -15.38 8.58
N ALA A 212 0.04 -15.79 7.55
CA ALA A 212 0.42 -15.57 6.15
C ALA A 212 0.20 -14.12 5.67
N GLN A 213 -0.54 -13.30 6.39
CA GLN A 213 -0.92 -11.96 5.98
C GLN A 213 -0.03 -10.91 6.63
N ILE A 214 0.47 -9.98 5.83
CA ILE A 214 1.24 -8.81 6.27
C ILE A 214 0.37 -7.57 6.07
N PRO A 215 0.18 -6.72 7.08
CA PRO A 215 -0.55 -5.47 6.92
C PRO A 215 0.28 -4.44 6.17
N TYR A 216 0.07 -4.33 4.87
CA TYR A 216 0.58 -3.26 4.03
C TYR A 216 -0.46 -2.87 2.98
N PHE A 217 -0.43 -1.60 2.60
CA PHE A 217 -1.48 -0.98 1.82
C PHE A 217 -0.89 -0.10 0.74
N PHE A 218 -1.41 -0.21 -0.48
CA PHE A 218 -1.02 0.67 -1.56
C PHE A 218 -1.93 1.88 -1.62
N ARG A 219 -1.37 3.06 -1.80
CA ARG A 219 -2.12 4.27 -2.07
C ARG A 219 -2.93 4.10 -3.37
N GLN A 220 -4.17 4.58 -3.42
CA GLN A 220 -4.93 4.61 -4.68
C GLN A 220 -4.19 5.47 -5.72
N GLY A 221 -4.09 4.97 -6.94
CA GLY A 221 -3.28 5.59 -8.01
C GLY A 221 -1.86 5.03 -8.11
N ALA A 222 -1.35 4.38 -7.08
CA ALA A 222 0.01 3.83 -7.09
C ALA A 222 0.24 2.82 -8.22
N ILE A 223 1.48 2.80 -8.72
CA ILE A 223 1.99 1.80 -9.65
C ILE A 223 3.25 1.20 -9.07
N ILE A 224 3.13 0.01 -8.51
CA ILE A 224 4.23 -0.66 -7.80
C ILE A 224 4.83 -1.75 -8.68
N PRO A 225 6.06 -1.58 -9.17
CA PRO A 225 6.74 -2.59 -9.99
C PRO A 225 7.25 -3.75 -9.12
N TYR A 226 7.00 -4.97 -9.56
CA TYR A 226 7.45 -6.21 -8.95
C TYR A 226 8.29 -7.04 -9.94
N ASN A 227 9.25 -7.77 -9.42
CA ASN A 227 9.82 -8.90 -10.12
C ASN A 227 8.82 -10.07 -10.15
N PRO A 228 8.83 -10.90 -11.20
CA PRO A 228 8.16 -12.19 -11.19
C PRO A 228 8.66 -13.08 -10.04
N ALA A 229 7.81 -13.98 -9.55
CA ALA A 229 8.17 -14.93 -8.49
C ALA A 229 9.29 -15.92 -8.87
N THR A 230 9.65 -16.00 -10.14
CA THR A 230 10.77 -16.80 -10.67
C THR A 230 12.14 -16.17 -10.41
N VAL A 231 12.19 -14.87 -10.09
CA VAL A 231 13.45 -14.17 -9.77
C VAL A 231 13.90 -14.56 -8.37
N MET A 232 15.04 -15.22 -8.29
CA MET A 232 15.53 -15.82 -7.06
C MET A 232 16.73 -15.08 -6.45
N ASN A 233 17.22 -14.04 -7.12
CA ASN A 233 18.29 -13.19 -6.59
C ASN A 233 18.20 -11.76 -7.12
N VAL A 234 18.77 -10.81 -6.38
CA VAL A 234 18.69 -9.37 -6.69
C VAL A 234 19.60 -8.91 -7.82
N THR A 235 20.49 -9.77 -8.31
CA THR A 235 21.38 -9.47 -9.44
C THR A 235 20.73 -9.78 -10.79
N GLU A 236 19.64 -10.55 -10.79
CA GLU A 236 18.86 -10.80 -11.99
C GLU A 236 18.16 -9.54 -12.47
N ARG A 237 18.14 -9.36 -13.77
CA ARG A 237 17.43 -8.29 -14.46
C ARG A 237 16.40 -8.93 -15.40
N PRO A 238 15.17 -9.19 -14.90
CA PRO A 238 14.19 -9.93 -15.68
C PRO A 238 13.73 -9.15 -16.90
N ASP A 239 13.46 -9.87 -17.96
CA ASP A 239 12.86 -9.38 -19.21
C ASP A 239 11.32 -9.23 -19.11
N LYS A 240 10.73 -9.56 -17.99
CA LYS A 240 9.33 -9.32 -17.65
C LYS A 240 9.24 -8.70 -16.24
N LEU A 241 8.42 -7.66 -16.09
CA LEU A 241 8.05 -7.11 -14.78
C LEU A 241 6.53 -7.17 -14.58
N ILE A 242 6.12 -7.16 -13.32
CA ILE A 242 4.72 -7.05 -12.91
C ILE A 242 4.49 -5.62 -12.44
N LEU A 243 3.43 -4.98 -12.92
CA LEU A 243 3.02 -3.64 -12.49
C LEU A 243 1.70 -3.76 -11.72
N ASN A 244 1.74 -3.59 -10.40
CA ASN A 244 0.54 -3.53 -9.59
C ASN A 244 0.01 -2.10 -9.60
N VAL A 245 -1.14 -1.88 -10.22
CA VAL A 245 -1.76 -0.58 -10.44
C VAL A 245 -3.03 -0.50 -9.59
N VAL A 246 -3.13 0.45 -8.68
CA VAL A 246 -4.35 0.62 -7.87
C VAL A 246 -5.31 1.56 -8.59
N ALA A 247 -6.40 1.00 -9.11
CA ALA A 247 -7.37 1.76 -9.91
C ALA A 247 -8.10 2.84 -9.12
N GLY A 248 -8.54 3.91 -9.82
CA GLY A 248 -9.51 4.88 -9.33
C GLY A 248 -8.99 6.29 -9.10
N SER A 249 -7.70 6.56 -9.27
CA SER A 249 -7.15 7.94 -9.31
C SER A 249 -5.95 8.02 -10.25
N ASN A 250 -5.57 9.23 -10.61
CA ASN A 250 -4.30 9.48 -11.28
C ASN A 250 -3.13 9.14 -10.35
N GLY A 251 -2.01 8.75 -10.94
CA GLY A 251 -0.80 8.47 -10.17
C GLY A 251 0.41 8.24 -11.04
N GLU A 252 1.56 8.19 -10.40
CA GLU A 252 2.86 8.06 -11.02
C GLU A 252 3.70 7.03 -10.27
N GLY A 253 4.64 6.43 -10.97
CA GLY A 253 5.67 5.55 -10.42
C GLY A 253 6.88 5.56 -11.34
N SER A 254 7.91 4.85 -10.97
CA SER A 254 9.08 4.71 -11.83
C SER A 254 9.84 3.41 -11.59
N ILE A 255 10.68 3.05 -12.54
CA ILE A 255 11.65 1.96 -12.46
C ILE A 255 13.01 2.56 -12.76
N TYR A 256 13.89 2.56 -11.75
CA TYR A 256 15.30 2.93 -11.89
C TYR A 256 16.14 1.68 -12.07
N GLU A 257 17.06 1.71 -13.01
CA GLU A 257 17.96 0.60 -13.32
C GLU A 257 19.38 1.10 -13.56
N ASP A 258 20.35 0.38 -13.04
CA ASP A 258 21.78 0.52 -13.31
C ASP A 258 22.46 -0.86 -13.22
N ASP A 259 23.76 -0.91 -13.27
CA ASP A 259 24.51 -2.18 -13.21
C ASP A 259 24.54 -2.85 -11.82
N GLY A 260 24.16 -2.13 -10.76
CA GLY A 260 24.01 -2.64 -9.40
C GLY A 260 25.28 -2.75 -8.58
N ASP A 261 26.45 -2.93 -9.18
CA ASP A 261 27.69 -3.26 -8.48
C ASP A 261 28.85 -2.28 -8.70
N ASN A 262 28.76 -1.38 -9.68
CA ASN A 262 29.80 -0.41 -9.97
C ASN A 262 29.40 1.02 -9.56
N ALA A 263 30.37 1.93 -9.64
CA ALA A 263 30.18 3.35 -9.29
C ALA A 263 29.75 4.21 -10.50
N ASP A 264 29.47 3.63 -11.65
CA ASP A 264 29.20 4.36 -12.90
C ASP A 264 27.72 4.72 -13.07
N TYR A 265 26.92 4.59 -12.01
CA TYR A 265 25.48 4.83 -11.99
C TYR A 265 25.07 6.27 -12.38
N VAL A 266 26.00 7.21 -12.40
CA VAL A 266 25.74 8.58 -12.88
C VAL A 266 25.57 8.62 -14.39
N SER A 267 26.39 7.85 -15.13
CA SER A 267 26.38 7.80 -16.60
C SER A 267 25.76 6.50 -17.15
N ASN A 268 25.65 5.47 -16.34
CA ASN A 268 25.17 4.14 -16.73
C ASN A 268 23.93 3.77 -15.89
N SER A 269 22.88 4.54 -16.10
CA SER A 269 21.58 4.30 -15.47
C SER A 269 20.44 4.73 -16.37
N ALA A 270 19.29 4.16 -16.12
CA ALA A 270 18.07 4.42 -16.87
C ALA A 270 16.85 4.52 -15.97
N VAL A 271 15.86 5.30 -16.38
CA VAL A 271 14.58 5.46 -15.70
C VAL A 271 13.44 5.23 -16.70
N THR A 272 12.47 4.41 -16.30
CA THR A 272 11.19 4.27 -16.97
C THR A 272 10.11 4.88 -16.09
N THR A 273 9.44 5.91 -16.56
CA THR A 273 8.30 6.52 -15.84
C THR A 273 7.05 5.70 -16.09
N LEU A 274 6.25 5.54 -15.06
CA LEU A 274 4.97 4.86 -15.08
C LEU A 274 3.89 5.88 -14.71
N THR A 275 2.80 5.96 -15.48
CA THR A 275 1.69 6.87 -15.16
C THR A 275 0.37 6.16 -15.26
N GLN A 276 -0.56 6.51 -14.39
CA GLN A 276 -1.97 6.17 -14.50
C GLN A 276 -2.78 7.46 -14.63
N THR A 277 -3.65 7.53 -15.63
CA THR A 277 -4.64 8.60 -15.76
C THR A 277 -6.04 7.99 -15.83
N VAL A 278 -6.99 8.62 -15.14
CA VAL A 278 -8.39 8.19 -15.11
C VAL A 278 -9.26 9.30 -15.68
N SER A 279 -10.06 8.97 -16.68
CA SER A 279 -11.01 9.90 -17.31
C SER A 279 -12.34 9.18 -17.56
N GLY A 280 -13.38 9.59 -16.85
CA GLY A 280 -14.68 8.93 -16.91
C GLY A 280 -14.58 7.44 -16.57
N ASN A 281 -14.93 6.58 -17.50
CA ASN A 281 -14.91 5.13 -17.36
C ASN A 281 -13.65 4.47 -17.97
N GLU A 282 -12.62 5.24 -18.26
CA GLU A 282 -11.36 4.74 -18.80
C GLU A 282 -10.21 5.02 -17.84
N ALA A 283 -9.38 4.00 -17.61
CA ALA A 283 -8.08 4.14 -16.98
C ALA A 283 -7.01 3.86 -18.05
N THR A 284 -6.02 4.74 -18.15
CA THR A 284 -4.88 4.58 -19.04
C THR A 284 -3.62 4.43 -18.22
N VAL A 285 -2.93 3.31 -18.37
CA VAL A 285 -1.60 3.07 -17.77
C VAL A 285 -0.57 3.22 -18.88
N THR A 286 0.41 4.10 -18.66
CA THR A 286 1.50 4.31 -19.62
C THR A 286 2.83 3.92 -18.98
N VAL A 287 3.56 3.05 -19.67
CA VAL A 287 4.98 2.79 -19.44
C VAL A 287 5.74 3.64 -20.45
N SER A 288 6.48 4.63 -19.99
CA SER A 288 7.22 5.53 -20.90
C SER A 288 8.32 4.79 -21.67
N ALA A 289 8.76 5.38 -22.77
CA ALA A 289 10.07 5.05 -23.31
C ALA A 289 11.13 5.22 -22.21
N ARG A 290 12.05 4.27 -22.11
CA ARG A 290 13.16 4.34 -21.15
C ARG A 290 14.05 5.55 -21.46
N ASN A 291 14.31 6.34 -20.45
CA ASN A 291 15.26 7.45 -20.51
C ASN A 291 16.59 7.02 -19.91
N GLY A 292 17.69 7.22 -20.62
CA GLY A 292 19.03 6.77 -20.25
C GLY A 292 19.33 5.34 -20.69
N PHE A 293 20.50 4.85 -20.31
CA PHE A 293 21.00 3.54 -20.70
C PHE A 293 21.72 2.88 -19.52
N ALA A 294 21.38 1.64 -19.24
CA ALA A 294 22.07 0.80 -18.29
C ALA A 294 22.47 -0.51 -19.00
N VAL A 295 23.76 -0.84 -18.93
CA VAL A 295 24.34 -1.97 -19.70
C VAL A 295 23.66 -3.30 -19.35
N LYS A 296 23.39 -3.53 -18.05
CA LYS A 296 22.77 -4.78 -17.59
C LYS A 296 21.24 -4.79 -17.67
N ALA A 297 20.59 -3.65 -17.96
CA ALA A 297 19.15 -3.61 -18.10
C ALA A 297 18.70 -4.23 -19.44
N PRO A 298 17.65 -5.06 -19.45
CA PRO A 298 17.11 -5.65 -20.68
C PRO A 298 16.71 -4.57 -21.68
N GLN A 299 17.08 -4.72 -22.94
CA GLN A 299 16.71 -3.78 -24.01
C GLN A 299 15.27 -3.99 -24.50
N LYS A 300 14.72 -5.18 -24.25
CA LYS A 300 13.33 -5.53 -24.53
C LYS A 300 12.68 -6.06 -23.28
N ARG A 301 11.41 -5.68 -23.04
CA ARG A 301 10.70 -6.07 -21.83
C ARG A 301 9.22 -6.34 -22.09
N ALA A 302 8.70 -7.35 -21.42
CA ALA A 302 7.27 -7.63 -21.29
C ALA A 302 6.77 -7.07 -19.94
N TYR A 303 5.46 -6.84 -19.85
CA TYR A 303 4.84 -6.48 -18.56
C TYR A 303 3.58 -7.31 -18.33
N GLU A 304 3.37 -7.67 -17.07
CA GLU A 304 2.08 -8.13 -16.59
C GLU A 304 1.48 -6.99 -15.76
N VAL A 305 0.41 -6.39 -16.27
CA VAL A 305 -0.27 -5.28 -15.57
C VAL A 305 -1.42 -5.85 -14.77
N ARG A 306 -1.35 -5.71 -13.44
CA ARG A 306 -2.39 -6.10 -12.49
C ARG A 306 -3.12 -4.85 -12.01
N VAL A 307 -4.32 -4.64 -12.51
CA VAL A 307 -5.16 -3.52 -12.07
C VAL A 307 -5.97 -3.98 -10.85
N CYS A 308 -5.50 -3.60 -9.67
CA CYS A 308 -6.12 -3.87 -8.37
C CYS A 308 -7.28 -2.91 -8.11
N ASN A 309 -8.23 -3.29 -7.26
CA ASN A 309 -9.47 -2.54 -7.04
C ASN A 309 -10.26 -2.34 -8.35
N SER A 310 -10.13 -3.27 -9.28
CA SER A 310 -10.79 -3.21 -10.58
C SER A 310 -12.20 -3.78 -10.50
N ARG A 311 -13.08 -3.21 -11.31
CA ARG A 311 -14.30 -3.91 -11.78
C ARG A 311 -13.92 -4.75 -13.01
N LYS A 312 -14.80 -5.65 -13.42
CA LYS A 312 -14.60 -6.38 -14.68
C LYS A 312 -14.61 -5.37 -15.86
N PRO A 313 -13.53 -5.27 -16.64
CA PRO A 313 -13.51 -4.39 -17.78
C PRO A 313 -14.50 -4.80 -18.88
N LEU A 314 -14.99 -3.83 -19.64
CA LEU A 314 -15.66 -4.06 -20.92
C LEU A 314 -14.63 -4.44 -21.98
N SER A 315 -13.52 -3.73 -22.00
CA SER A 315 -12.47 -3.93 -22.99
C SER A 315 -11.12 -3.47 -22.46
N VAL A 316 -10.08 -4.07 -23.02
CA VAL A 316 -8.69 -3.69 -22.79
C VAL A 316 -8.00 -3.57 -24.14
N SER A 317 -7.19 -2.53 -24.31
CA SER A 317 -6.28 -2.41 -25.46
C SER A 317 -4.85 -2.10 -25.01
N VAL A 318 -3.90 -2.63 -25.76
CA VAL A 318 -2.46 -2.33 -25.63
C VAL A 318 -1.98 -1.74 -26.93
N ASP A 319 -1.43 -0.53 -26.88
CA ASP A 319 -0.95 0.23 -28.06
C ASP A 319 -2.01 0.34 -29.15
N GLY A 320 -3.26 0.56 -28.74
CA GLY A 320 -4.41 0.67 -29.64
C GLY A 320 -4.97 -0.66 -30.17
N LYS A 321 -4.38 -1.81 -29.82
CA LYS A 321 -4.87 -3.13 -30.22
C LYS A 321 -5.65 -3.79 -29.09
N GLN A 322 -6.84 -4.28 -29.41
CA GLN A 322 -7.66 -5.07 -28.47
C GLN A 322 -6.85 -6.26 -27.93
N THR A 323 -6.84 -6.41 -26.61
CA THR A 323 -5.98 -7.39 -25.93
C THR A 323 -6.82 -8.22 -24.96
N PRO A 324 -6.63 -9.54 -24.91
CA PRO A 324 -7.26 -10.39 -23.91
C PRO A 324 -6.82 -9.99 -22.49
N PHE A 325 -7.72 -10.19 -21.54
CA PHE A 325 -7.46 -10.01 -20.11
C PHE A 325 -8.17 -11.07 -19.29
N THR A 326 -7.73 -11.27 -18.05
CA THR A 326 -8.46 -12.03 -17.05
C THR A 326 -8.95 -11.11 -15.94
N PHE A 327 -10.07 -11.44 -15.33
CA PHE A 327 -10.61 -10.74 -14.17
C PHE A 327 -10.94 -11.72 -13.06
N ASP A 328 -10.34 -11.52 -11.92
CA ASP A 328 -10.65 -12.26 -10.70
C ASP A 328 -11.53 -11.40 -9.78
N ALA A 329 -12.76 -11.82 -9.60
CA ALA A 329 -13.74 -11.10 -8.79
C ALA A 329 -13.43 -11.19 -7.28
N ALA A 330 -12.75 -12.26 -6.82
CA ALA A 330 -12.41 -12.44 -5.42
C ALA A 330 -11.29 -11.47 -4.98
N THR A 331 -10.30 -11.29 -5.84
CA THR A 331 -9.19 -10.34 -5.60
C THR A 331 -9.45 -8.96 -6.21
N LYS A 332 -10.57 -8.77 -6.93
CA LYS A 332 -10.89 -7.53 -7.67
C LYS A 332 -9.73 -7.08 -8.55
N THR A 333 -9.09 -8.03 -9.24
CA THR A 333 -7.90 -7.76 -10.03
C THR A 333 -8.11 -8.14 -11.49
N THR A 334 -7.81 -7.20 -12.37
CA THR A 334 -7.71 -7.44 -13.81
C THR A 334 -6.25 -7.63 -14.19
N THR A 335 -5.92 -8.74 -14.84
CA THR A 335 -4.56 -9.06 -15.30
C THR A 335 -4.48 -8.96 -16.82
N ILE A 336 -3.47 -8.23 -17.31
CA ILE A 336 -3.24 -7.91 -18.71
C ILE A 336 -1.79 -8.26 -19.05
N GLU A 337 -1.59 -9.12 -20.06
CA GLU A 337 -0.28 -9.43 -20.59
C GLU A 337 0.11 -8.42 -21.69
N VAL A 338 1.22 -7.71 -21.47
CA VAL A 338 1.82 -6.78 -22.42
C VAL A 338 3.04 -7.44 -23.04
N ALA A 339 2.93 -7.79 -24.32
CA ALA A 339 3.98 -8.52 -25.02
C ALA A 339 5.32 -7.76 -25.02
N THR A 340 6.40 -8.52 -25.10
CA THR A 340 7.78 -8.00 -25.20
C THR A 340 7.94 -7.04 -26.36
N ASP A 341 8.45 -5.85 -26.08
CA ASP A 341 8.87 -4.85 -27.08
C ASP A 341 10.12 -4.12 -26.59
N ASP A 342 10.69 -3.31 -27.48
CA ASP A 342 11.86 -2.48 -27.21
C ASP A 342 11.55 -1.43 -26.13
N CYS A 343 12.41 -1.32 -25.12
CA CYS A 343 12.23 -0.37 -24.03
C CYS A 343 12.37 1.11 -24.45
N SER A 344 12.86 1.38 -25.66
CA SER A 344 12.86 2.73 -26.24
C SER A 344 11.48 3.21 -26.72
N LYS A 345 10.47 2.34 -26.66
CA LYS A 345 9.08 2.64 -27.03
C LYS A 345 8.20 2.71 -25.80
N ALA A 346 7.31 3.69 -25.78
CA ALA A 346 6.25 3.72 -24.78
C ALA A 346 5.22 2.61 -25.02
N ARG A 347 4.60 2.13 -23.94
CA ARG A 347 3.49 1.18 -23.96
C ARG A 347 2.28 1.84 -23.32
N VAL A 348 1.15 1.76 -23.99
CA VAL A 348 -0.10 2.39 -23.55
C VAL A 348 -1.16 1.32 -23.37
N ILE A 349 -1.60 1.12 -22.13
CA ILE A 349 -2.61 0.14 -21.74
C ILE A 349 -3.87 0.91 -21.35
N LYS A 350 -4.97 0.72 -22.10
CA LYS A 350 -6.26 1.32 -21.81
C LYS A 350 -7.24 0.26 -21.31
N VAL A 351 -7.90 0.57 -20.22
CA VAL A 351 -8.89 -0.31 -19.58
C VAL A 351 -10.20 0.47 -19.50
N SER A 352 -11.20 0.03 -20.26
CA SER A 352 -12.51 0.66 -20.29
C SER A 352 -13.50 -0.13 -19.48
N PHE A 353 -14.27 0.57 -18.66
CA PHE A 353 -15.29 0.00 -17.80
C PHE A 353 -16.69 0.40 -18.26
N ASP A 354 -17.68 -0.36 -17.83
CA ASP A 354 -19.07 0.05 -18.00
C ASP A 354 -19.36 1.34 -17.23
N SER A 355 -20.32 2.14 -17.70
CA SER A 355 -20.78 3.29 -16.92
C SER A 355 -21.29 2.76 -15.58
N ALA A 356 -20.64 3.14 -14.48
CA ALA A 356 -21.14 2.81 -13.17
C ALA A 356 -22.53 3.45 -13.06
N THR A 357 -23.56 2.64 -13.02
CA THR A 357 -24.84 3.10 -12.50
C THR A 357 -24.61 3.53 -11.07
N ALA A 358 -25.27 4.59 -10.59
CA ALA A 358 -25.08 5.15 -9.25
C ALA A 358 -25.25 4.11 -8.11
N VAL A 359 -25.70 2.91 -8.43
CA VAL A 359 -25.87 1.75 -7.53
C VAL A 359 -24.58 0.95 -7.34
N ASP A 360 -23.63 0.96 -8.28
CA ASP A 360 -22.40 0.15 -8.21
C ASP A 360 -21.30 0.71 -7.27
N ASN A 361 -21.48 1.93 -6.76
CA ASN A 361 -20.58 2.53 -5.77
C ASN A 361 -20.92 2.16 -4.31
N ILE A 362 -21.88 1.27 -4.09
CA ILE A 362 -22.36 0.88 -2.76
C ILE A 362 -22.05 -0.61 -2.53
N SER A 363 -20.79 -0.98 -2.52
CA SER A 363 -20.33 -2.24 -1.95
C SER A 363 -19.26 -2.01 -0.89
N SER A 364 -19.65 -1.30 0.16
CA SER A 364 -18.96 -1.37 1.45
C SER A 364 -20.02 -1.68 2.51
N ASN A 365 -19.71 -2.56 3.42
CA ASN A 365 -20.51 -2.84 4.63
C ASN A 365 -20.64 -1.61 5.57
N SER A 366 -20.59 -0.39 5.04
CA SER A 366 -20.75 0.85 5.77
C SER A 366 -21.98 1.61 5.25
N SER A 367 -22.81 2.05 6.16
CA SER A 367 -23.95 2.92 5.85
C SER A 367 -23.45 4.27 5.28
N LYS A 368 -24.05 4.77 4.21
CA LYS A 368 -23.67 6.04 3.57
C LYS A 368 -24.90 6.81 3.13
N VAL A 369 -24.79 8.15 3.19
CA VAL A 369 -25.78 9.07 2.66
C VAL A 369 -25.07 10.11 1.81
N GLY A 370 -25.53 10.34 0.57
CA GLY A 370 -24.94 11.30 -0.36
C GLY A 370 -25.95 11.86 -1.35
N TYR A 371 -25.65 13.04 -1.90
CA TYR A 371 -26.43 13.64 -2.99
C TYR A 371 -25.86 13.22 -4.34
N ASN A 372 -26.71 12.72 -5.21
CA ASN A 372 -26.37 12.38 -6.59
C ASN A 372 -26.86 13.50 -7.53
N ALA A 373 -25.91 14.28 -8.07
CA ALA A 373 -26.23 15.41 -8.94
C ALA A 373 -26.86 14.98 -10.28
N ALA A 374 -26.50 13.81 -10.82
CA ALA A 374 -27.04 13.33 -12.10
C ALA A 374 -28.51 12.94 -11.98
N THR A 375 -28.92 12.29 -10.90
CA THR A 375 -30.31 11.89 -10.64
C THR A 375 -31.08 12.94 -9.85
N LYS A 376 -30.41 13.95 -9.32
CA LYS A 376 -30.96 14.99 -8.41
C LYS A 376 -31.60 14.39 -7.16
N CYS A 377 -31.09 13.27 -6.68
CA CYS A 377 -31.61 12.58 -5.51
C CYS A 377 -30.63 12.58 -4.34
N LEU A 378 -31.14 12.71 -3.12
CA LEU A 378 -30.42 12.32 -1.90
C LEU A 378 -30.62 10.83 -1.71
N VAL A 379 -29.52 10.07 -1.69
CA VAL A 379 -29.53 8.61 -1.63
C VAL A 379 -28.88 8.15 -0.34
N GLY A 380 -29.51 7.25 0.39
CA GLY A 380 -28.94 6.54 1.53
C GLY A 380 -28.87 5.05 1.26
N SER A 381 -27.81 4.40 1.71
CA SER A 381 -27.64 2.96 1.72
C SER A 381 -27.09 2.56 3.09
N PHE A 382 -27.60 1.49 3.66
CA PHE A 382 -27.28 1.02 5.00
C PHE A 382 -26.74 -0.40 4.95
N ALA A 383 -25.73 -0.65 5.79
CA ALA A 383 -25.10 -1.96 5.90
C ALA A 383 -26.11 -3.07 6.31
N ASN A 384 -27.12 -2.70 7.09
CA ASN A 384 -28.22 -3.58 7.51
C ASN A 384 -29.57 -2.89 7.24
N THR A 385 -30.64 -3.66 7.25
CA THR A 385 -32.00 -3.11 7.21
C THR A 385 -32.24 -2.28 8.48
N CYS A 386 -32.47 -0.98 8.31
CA CYS A 386 -32.78 -0.06 9.41
C CYS A 386 -34.29 -0.08 9.66
N LYS A 387 -34.66 -0.16 10.92
CA LYS A 387 -36.06 -0.17 11.35
C LYS A 387 -36.71 1.20 11.09
N ASP A 388 -35.99 2.28 11.46
CA ASP A 388 -36.48 3.64 11.33
C ASP A 388 -35.39 4.56 10.76
N VAL A 389 -35.68 5.22 9.64
CA VAL A 389 -34.83 6.19 9.00
C VAL A 389 -35.57 7.52 8.90
N SER A 390 -35.04 8.59 9.45
CA SER A 390 -35.57 9.96 9.29
C SER A 390 -34.58 10.82 8.52
N MET A 391 -35.07 11.60 7.57
CA MET A 391 -34.31 12.52 6.73
C MET A 391 -34.82 13.95 6.90
N LEU A 392 -33.87 14.86 7.04
CA LEU A 392 -34.15 16.32 7.09
C LEU A 392 -33.15 17.00 6.14
N VAL A 393 -33.65 17.86 5.25
CA VAL A 393 -32.85 18.71 4.37
C VAL A 393 -33.11 20.15 4.69
N SER A 394 -32.07 20.91 5.02
CA SER A 394 -32.15 22.35 5.37
C SER A 394 -31.34 23.19 4.39
N ASN A 395 -31.74 24.44 4.18
CA ASN A 395 -30.92 25.40 3.43
C ASN A 395 -29.78 25.96 4.31
N GLY A 396 -28.91 26.80 3.74
CA GLY A 396 -27.77 27.40 4.42
C GLY A 396 -28.14 28.31 5.63
N MET A 397 -29.40 28.68 5.79
CA MET A 397 -29.92 29.45 6.93
C MET A 397 -30.60 28.56 8.00
N GLY A 398 -30.50 27.22 7.85
CA GLY A 398 -31.08 26.25 8.79
C GLY A 398 -32.60 26.02 8.62
N LYS A 399 -33.25 26.63 7.63
CA LYS A 399 -34.68 26.38 7.36
C LYS A 399 -34.87 25.01 6.71
N THR A 400 -35.73 24.18 7.30
CA THR A 400 -36.10 22.85 6.72
C THR A 400 -36.82 23.05 5.39
N MET A 401 -36.32 22.39 4.36
CA MET A 401 -36.81 22.43 2.99
C MET A 401 -37.50 21.14 2.58
N LEU A 402 -37.05 20.00 3.11
CA LEU A 402 -37.63 18.71 2.87
C LEU A 402 -37.40 17.79 4.08
N SER A 403 -38.37 16.93 4.37
CA SER A 403 -38.25 15.88 5.38
C SER A 403 -38.93 14.61 4.90
N GLY A 404 -38.46 13.45 5.38
CA GLY A 404 -39.03 12.16 5.06
C GLY A 404 -38.72 11.13 6.12
N THR A 405 -39.54 10.09 6.22
CA THR A 405 -39.33 8.91 7.08
C THR A 405 -39.50 7.64 6.27
N TYR A 406 -38.66 6.63 6.55
CA TYR A 406 -38.68 5.33 5.91
C TYR A 406 -38.60 4.26 6.99
N HIS A 407 -39.27 3.14 6.79
CA HIS A 407 -39.29 2.04 7.77
C HIS A 407 -38.90 0.72 7.12
N ASN A 408 -38.12 -0.09 7.85
CA ASN A 408 -37.60 -1.40 7.42
C ASN A 408 -36.90 -1.35 6.04
N VAL A 409 -35.99 -0.39 5.86
CA VAL A 409 -35.27 -0.19 4.60
C VAL A 409 -33.76 -0.39 4.75
N SER A 410 -33.14 -0.99 3.73
CA SER A 410 -31.68 -1.03 3.58
C SER A 410 -31.12 0.14 2.79
N GLY A 411 -31.97 1.07 2.35
CA GLY A 411 -31.61 2.29 1.67
C GLY A 411 -32.84 3.11 1.30
N PHE A 412 -32.63 4.36 0.87
CA PHE A 412 -33.69 5.26 0.37
C PHE A 412 -33.17 6.14 -0.76
N SER A 413 -34.10 6.69 -1.54
CA SER A 413 -33.85 7.73 -2.53
C SER A 413 -34.91 8.79 -2.41
N ALA A 414 -34.51 10.04 -2.19
CA ALA A 414 -35.41 11.18 -2.06
C ALA A 414 -35.13 12.20 -3.17
N ASP A 415 -36.15 12.53 -3.96
CA ASP A 415 -36.05 13.48 -5.06
C ASP A 415 -35.84 14.90 -4.55
N MET A 416 -34.77 15.55 -4.98
CA MET A 416 -34.42 16.93 -4.68
C MET A 416 -34.69 17.87 -5.86
N SER A 417 -35.34 17.41 -6.94
CA SER A 417 -35.52 18.17 -8.18
C SER A 417 -36.28 19.48 -7.96
N MET A 418 -37.22 19.51 -7.02
CA MET A 418 -38.04 20.68 -6.68
C MET A 418 -37.33 21.74 -5.84
N LEU A 419 -36.13 21.44 -5.30
CA LEU A 419 -35.37 22.42 -4.53
C LEU A 419 -34.72 23.46 -5.46
N GLN A 420 -34.57 24.70 -5.02
CA GLN A 420 -33.91 25.76 -5.78
C GLN A 420 -32.38 25.58 -5.77
N PRO A 421 -31.64 26.09 -6.79
CA PRO A 421 -30.18 26.06 -6.79
C PRO A 421 -29.58 26.82 -5.60
N GLN A 422 -28.97 26.11 -4.66
CA GLN A 422 -28.23 26.65 -3.52
C GLN A 422 -27.55 25.53 -2.71
N LEU A 423 -26.84 25.91 -1.65
CA LEU A 423 -26.27 24.98 -0.68
C LEU A 423 -27.34 24.41 0.24
N TYR A 424 -27.29 23.09 0.42
CA TYR A 424 -28.13 22.34 1.35
C TYR A 424 -27.29 21.50 2.32
N ILE A 425 -27.89 21.26 3.49
CA ILE A 425 -27.36 20.33 4.50
C ILE A 425 -28.44 19.28 4.74
N SER A 426 -28.13 18.02 4.51
CA SER A 426 -29.00 16.91 4.89
C SER A 426 -28.53 16.30 6.19
N LYS A 427 -29.45 15.95 7.08
CA LYS A 427 -29.24 15.13 8.27
C LYS A 427 -30.15 13.92 8.14
N VAL A 428 -29.54 12.73 8.13
CA VAL A 428 -30.25 11.45 8.09
C VAL A 428 -29.93 10.70 9.37
N MET A 429 -30.94 10.22 10.06
CA MET A 429 -30.80 9.38 11.24
C MET A 429 -31.35 7.99 10.92
N ALA A 430 -30.56 6.96 11.11
CA ALA A 430 -30.92 5.57 10.84
C ALA A 430 -30.54 4.71 12.06
N ASP A 431 -31.55 4.18 12.76
CA ASP A 431 -31.42 3.36 13.98
C ASP A 431 -30.40 3.92 15.00
N GLY A 432 -30.37 5.25 15.19
CA GLY A 432 -29.48 5.95 16.14
C GLY A 432 -28.16 6.45 15.54
N GLU A 433 -27.76 6.02 14.36
CA GLU A 433 -26.64 6.62 13.62
C GLU A 433 -27.09 7.92 12.93
N THR A 434 -26.18 8.91 12.86
CA THR A 434 -26.47 10.19 12.21
C THR A 434 -25.49 10.45 11.07
N PHE A 435 -26.01 10.70 9.88
CA PHE A 435 -25.27 11.07 8.67
C PHE A 435 -25.56 12.53 8.32
N VAL A 436 -24.51 13.33 8.11
CA VAL A 436 -24.65 14.71 7.69
C VAL A 436 -23.93 14.90 6.37
N THR A 437 -24.64 15.38 5.36
CA THR A 437 -24.08 15.64 4.02
C THR A 437 -24.38 17.09 3.61
N LYS A 438 -23.35 17.78 3.11
CA LYS A 438 -23.51 19.09 2.47
C LYS A 438 -23.47 18.89 0.96
N PHE A 439 -24.39 19.49 0.23
CA PHE A 439 -24.41 19.43 -1.22
C PHE A 439 -24.91 20.75 -1.83
N VAL A 440 -24.43 21.05 -3.01
CA VAL A 440 -24.91 22.16 -3.83
C VAL A 440 -25.83 21.58 -4.89
N LYS A 441 -27.06 22.09 -4.98
CA LYS A 441 -27.93 21.81 -6.11
C LYS A 441 -27.68 22.89 -7.14
N GLU A 442 -27.31 22.49 -8.34
CA GLU A 442 -27.18 23.34 -9.53
C GLU A 442 -28.51 23.46 -10.29
#